data_e1e6e69dbee89fe4e1ced925c619bcab
#
_entry.id   e1e6e69dbee89fe4e1ced925c619bcab
#
_cell.length_a   1.000
_cell.length_b   1.000
_cell.length_c   1.000
_cell.angle_alpha   90.00
_cell.angle_beta   90.00
_cell.angle_gamma   90.00
#
_symmetry.space_group_name_H-M   'P 1'
#
loop_
_entity.id
_entity.type
_entity.pdbx_description
1 polymer ?
#
loop_
_entity_poly.entity_id
_entity_poly.type
_entity_poly.pdbx_seq_one_letter_code
_entity_poly.pdbx_strand_id
1 'polypeptide(L)'
;MAALLDALAGVPNPGEPVPQLLTSGQPGPQHFAALKAAGVELVLDIRDPMEPRPFDEPDVVRQLGLEYVNVSVRQGALDDAMLDRVLDVLRRHEGHPVLLHCASANRVGGVLIPYFIIDHGMTEDDAVDLAMQTGLRGADLLEWGLDYARRKTGGQ
;
A
#
# COMPACT_ATOMS: atom_id res chain seq x y z
N MET A 1 10.87 -18.16 13.44
CA MET A 1 9.93 -17.89 12.35
C MET A 1 10.32 -16.59 11.66
N ALA A 2 10.52 -16.62 10.37
CA ALA A 2 10.83 -15.43 9.62
C ALA A 2 9.61 -14.51 9.57
N ALA A 3 9.79 -13.27 9.94
CA ALA A 3 8.74 -12.28 9.78
C ALA A 3 8.55 -11.98 8.30
N LEU A 4 7.31 -11.70 7.90
CA LEU A 4 7.02 -11.25 6.53
C LEU A 4 7.90 -10.07 6.14
N LEU A 5 8.12 -9.16 7.08
CA LEU A 5 8.90 -7.94 6.86
C LEU A 5 10.34 -8.22 6.41
N ASP A 6 10.92 -9.36 6.80
CA ASP A 6 12.28 -9.71 6.40
C ASP A 6 12.42 -9.82 4.89
N ALA A 7 11.34 -10.16 4.20
CA ALA A 7 11.34 -10.27 2.73
C ALA A 7 11.55 -8.91 2.05
N LEU A 8 11.35 -7.80 2.74
CA LEU A 8 11.52 -6.45 2.22
C LEU A 8 12.86 -5.81 2.60
N ALA A 9 13.80 -6.60 3.12
CA ALA A 9 15.11 -6.05 3.50
C ALA A 9 15.78 -5.36 2.30
N GLY A 10 16.17 -4.10 2.48
CA GLY A 10 16.79 -3.30 1.42
C GLY A 10 15.83 -2.49 0.55
N VAL A 11 14.53 -2.71 0.67
CA VAL A 11 13.52 -1.92 -0.05
C VAL A 11 13.31 -0.59 0.68
N PRO A 12 13.06 0.53 -0.03
CA PRO A 12 12.79 1.80 0.65
C PRO A 12 11.53 1.71 1.52
N ASN A 13 11.63 2.22 2.75
CA ASN A 13 10.53 2.34 3.71
C ASN A 13 9.71 1.05 3.88
N PRO A 14 10.35 -0.07 4.25
CA PRO A 14 9.61 -1.30 4.49
C PRO A 14 8.82 -1.21 5.79
N GLY A 15 7.61 -1.76 5.82
CA GLY A 15 6.78 -1.76 7.01
C GLY A 15 5.71 -2.84 7.00
N GLU A 16 5.15 -3.07 8.18
CA GLU A 16 3.97 -3.92 8.37
C GLU A 16 3.06 -3.19 9.36
N PRO A 17 2.37 -2.13 8.89
CA PRO A 17 1.61 -1.26 9.81
C PRO A 17 0.45 -1.97 10.52
N VAL A 18 -0.15 -2.96 9.87
CA VAL A 18 -1.12 -3.85 10.49
C VAL A 18 -0.76 -5.28 10.09
N PRO A 19 -1.15 -6.30 10.88
CA PRO A 19 -0.73 -7.67 10.59
C PRO A 19 -1.06 -8.10 9.17
N GLN A 20 -0.07 -8.71 8.50
CA GLN A 20 -0.17 -9.28 7.14
C GLN A 20 -0.27 -8.24 6.02
N LEU A 21 -0.28 -6.95 6.34
CA LEU A 21 -0.19 -5.90 5.32
C LEU A 21 1.24 -5.36 5.30
N LEU A 22 2.00 -5.76 4.29
CA LEU A 22 3.34 -5.21 4.06
C LEU A 22 3.24 -3.97 3.21
N THR A 23 4.07 -2.98 3.51
CA THR A 23 4.12 -1.72 2.76
C THR A 23 5.56 -1.36 2.43
N SER A 24 5.77 -0.73 1.28
CA SER A 24 7.12 -0.30 0.92
C SER A 24 7.10 0.66 -0.27
N GLY A 25 8.30 1.18 -0.59
CA GLY A 25 8.59 1.73 -1.90
C GLY A 25 8.82 0.61 -2.91
N GLN A 26 9.49 0.92 -4.02
CA GLN A 26 9.65 -0.02 -5.14
C GLN A 26 10.57 -1.19 -4.78
N PRO A 27 10.07 -2.43 -4.75
CA PRO A 27 10.93 -3.61 -4.59
C PRO A 27 11.66 -3.95 -5.89
N GLY A 28 12.76 -4.71 -5.75
CA GLY A 28 13.42 -5.32 -6.89
C GLY A 28 12.92 -6.74 -7.16
N PRO A 29 13.32 -7.36 -8.28
CA PRO A 29 12.86 -8.71 -8.61
C PRO A 29 13.15 -9.74 -7.51
N GLN A 30 14.30 -9.64 -6.87
CA GLN A 30 14.71 -10.57 -5.80
C GLN A 30 13.79 -10.48 -4.59
N HIS A 31 13.22 -9.30 -4.33
CA HIS A 31 12.30 -9.12 -3.21
C HIS A 31 10.97 -9.84 -3.45
N PHE A 32 10.48 -9.85 -4.69
CA PHE A 32 9.24 -10.57 -5.00
C PHE A 32 9.40 -12.07 -4.80
N ALA A 33 10.56 -12.63 -5.13
CA ALA A 33 10.83 -14.03 -4.84
C ALA A 33 10.81 -14.32 -3.33
N ALA A 34 11.43 -13.43 -2.54
CA ALA A 34 11.43 -13.56 -1.08
C ALA A 34 10.02 -13.39 -0.51
N LEU A 35 9.22 -12.47 -1.04
CA LEU A 35 7.83 -12.28 -0.63
C LEU A 35 6.99 -13.53 -0.90
N LYS A 36 7.15 -14.14 -2.06
CA LYS A 36 6.46 -15.38 -2.39
C LYS A 36 6.84 -16.48 -1.39
N ALA A 37 8.13 -16.64 -1.12
CA ALA A 37 8.62 -17.65 -0.18
C ALA A 37 8.08 -17.41 1.23
N ALA A 38 7.86 -16.15 1.62
CA ALA A 38 7.31 -15.81 2.94
C ALA A 38 5.80 -15.97 3.05
N GLY A 39 5.11 -16.25 1.95
CA GLY A 39 3.67 -16.50 1.95
C GLY A 39 2.80 -15.35 1.45
N VAL A 40 3.39 -14.29 0.91
CA VAL A 40 2.62 -13.20 0.31
C VAL A 40 1.86 -13.73 -0.91
N GLU A 41 0.60 -13.33 -1.05
CA GLU A 41 -0.28 -13.83 -2.10
C GLU A 41 -0.59 -12.77 -3.17
N LEU A 42 -0.59 -11.49 -2.80
CA LEU A 42 -0.96 -10.40 -3.68
C LEU A 42 0.06 -9.27 -3.61
N VAL A 43 0.41 -8.73 -4.76
CA VAL A 43 1.15 -7.46 -4.87
C VAL A 43 0.19 -6.41 -5.43
N LEU A 44 -0.07 -5.39 -4.63
CA LEU A 44 -0.89 -4.24 -5.02
C LEU A 44 0.04 -3.06 -5.28
N ASP A 45 0.19 -2.72 -6.54
CA ASP A 45 1.05 -1.65 -7.02
C ASP A 45 0.19 -0.42 -7.32
N ILE A 46 0.40 0.66 -6.57
CA ILE A 46 -0.40 1.87 -6.78
C ILE A 46 0.35 2.95 -7.56
N ARG A 47 1.43 2.58 -8.25
CA ARG A 47 2.12 3.49 -9.16
C ARG A 47 1.30 3.67 -10.44
N ASP A 48 1.46 4.84 -11.07
CA ASP A 48 0.90 5.06 -12.41
C ASP A 48 1.70 4.19 -13.41
N PRO A 49 1.02 3.43 -14.30
CA PRO A 49 1.73 2.64 -15.32
C PRO A 49 2.68 3.44 -16.20
N MET A 50 2.47 4.75 -16.31
CA MET A 50 3.33 5.63 -17.11
C MET A 50 4.63 6.03 -16.40
N GLU A 51 4.77 5.75 -15.12
CA GLU A 51 6.02 6.02 -14.40
C GLU A 51 7.12 5.10 -14.89
N PRO A 52 8.38 5.56 -14.93
CA PRO A 52 9.49 4.69 -15.31
C PRO A 52 9.56 3.47 -14.41
N ARG A 53 9.78 2.30 -15.01
CA ARG A 53 9.88 1.04 -14.29
C ARG A 53 11.27 0.45 -14.49
N PRO A 54 11.93 -0.02 -13.43
CA PRO A 54 13.25 -0.63 -13.57
C PRO A 54 13.20 -1.99 -14.26
N PHE A 55 12.01 -2.64 -14.29
CA PHE A 55 11.81 -3.96 -14.88
C PHE A 55 10.30 -4.15 -15.11
N ASP A 56 9.93 -5.24 -15.82
CA ASP A 56 8.52 -5.59 -16.04
C ASP A 56 7.96 -6.28 -14.81
N GLU A 57 7.49 -5.48 -13.85
CA GLU A 57 7.01 -6.01 -12.58
C GLU A 57 5.81 -6.94 -12.72
N PRO A 58 4.77 -6.62 -13.51
CA PRO A 58 3.63 -7.54 -13.64
C PRO A 58 4.08 -8.93 -14.09
N ASP A 59 5.01 -9.00 -15.03
CA ASP A 59 5.51 -10.27 -15.54
C ASP A 59 6.30 -11.04 -14.47
N VAL A 60 7.22 -10.35 -13.77
CA VAL A 60 8.01 -10.97 -12.70
C VAL A 60 7.11 -11.53 -11.61
N VAL A 61 6.13 -10.74 -11.16
CA VAL A 61 5.21 -11.11 -10.09
C VAL A 61 4.37 -12.32 -10.50
N ARG A 62 3.81 -12.28 -11.70
CA ARG A 62 2.95 -13.36 -12.20
C ARG A 62 3.72 -14.66 -12.42
N GLN A 63 4.95 -14.58 -12.90
CA GLN A 63 5.81 -15.77 -13.09
C GLN A 63 6.13 -16.45 -11.77
N LEU A 64 6.14 -15.72 -10.68
CA LEU A 64 6.34 -16.28 -9.34
C LEU A 64 5.07 -16.89 -8.76
N GLY A 65 3.93 -16.76 -9.43
CA GLY A 65 2.67 -17.28 -8.94
C GLY A 65 1.96 -16.35 -7.95
N LEU A 66 2.40 -15.09 -7.89
CA LEU A 66 1.73 -14.06 -7.10
C LEU A 66 0.65 -13.38 -7.95
N GLU A 67 -0.43 -12.99 -7.32
CA GLU A 67 -1.42 -12.13 -7.96
C GLU A 67 -0.86 -10.70 -8.04
N TYR A 68 -1.07 -10.03 -9.16
CA TYR A 68 -0.65 -8.65 -9.35
C TYR A 68 -1.85 -7.78 -9.69
N VAL A 69 -2.06 -6.71 -8.93
CA VAL A 69 -3.11 -5.72 -9.20
C VAL A 69 -2.47 -4.34 -9.21
N ASN A 70 -2.80 -3.55 -10.23
CA ASN A 70 -2.38 -2.16 -10.30
C ASN A 70 -3.60 -1.26 -10.17
N VAL A 71 -3.55 -0.36 -9.18
CA VAL A 71 -4.51 0.74 -9.07
C VAL A 71 -3.71 2.03 -9.15
N SER A 72 -3.87 2.77 -10.23
CA SER A 72 -3.09 3.98 -10.45
C SER A 72 -3.52 5.09 -9.49
N VAL A 73 -2.62 5.51 -8.62
CA VAL A 73 -2.82 6.68 -7.75
C VAL A 73 -1.93 7.80 -8.28
N ARG A 74 -2.57 8.80 -8.88
CA ARG A 74 -1.89 9.93 -9.50
C ARG A 74 -1.94 11.12 -8.57
N GLN A 75 -0.80 11.54 -8.07
CA GLN A 75 -0.71 12.57 -7.05
C GLN A 75 -1.25 13.92 -7.52
N GLY A 76 -1.14 14.24 -8.80
CA GLY A 76 -1.68 15.47 -9.36
C GLY A 76 -3.16 15.45 -9.72
N ALA A 77 -3.84 14.30 -9.54
CA ALA A 77 -5.24 14.13 -9.95
C ALA A 77 -5.97 13.18 -8.98
N LEU A 78 -5.78 13.39 -7.68
CA LEU A 78 -6.36 12.54 -6.63
C LEU A 78 -7.89 12.65 -6.63
N ASP A 79 -8.56 11.49 -6.53
CA ASP A 79 -10.01 11.42 -6.45
C ASP A 79 -10.46 10.26 -5.56
N ASP A 80 -11.76 10.19 -5.29
CA ASP A 80 -12.33 9.14 -4.43
C ASP A 80 -12.29 7.77 -5.08
N ALA A 81 -12.39 7.71 -6.41
CA ALA A 81 -12.42 6.42 -7.11
C ALA A 81 -11.12 5.64 -6.91
N MET A 82 -9.98 6.33 -6.80
CA MET A 82 -8.71 5.69 -6.49
C MET A 82 -8.75 5.01 -5.13
N LEU A 83 -9.25 5.71 -4.11
CA LEU A 83 -9.38 5.15 -2.76
C LEU A 83 -10.40 4.01 -2.72
N ASP A 84 -11.53 4.17 -3.40
CA ASP A 84 -12.53 3.10 -3.47
C ASP A 84 -11.91 1.81 -4.00
N ARG A 85 -11.11 1.90 -5.05
CA ARG A 85 -10.48 0.72 -5.67
C ARG A 85 -9.40 0.11 -4.78
N VAL A 86 -8.53 0.94 -4.18
CA VAL A 86 -7.48 0.43 -3.28
C VAL A 86 -8.11 -0.27 -2.08
N LEU A 87 -9.08 0.37 -1.45
CA LEU A 87 -9.72 -0.19 -0.27
C LEU A 87 -10.48 -1.48 -0.59
N ASP A 88 -11.13 -1.54 -1.76
CA ASP A 88 -11.81 -2.75 -2.20
C ASP A 88 -10.84 -3.93 -2.31
N VAL A 89 -9.67 -3.72 -2.90
CA VAL A 89 -8.65 -4.79 -3.02
C VAL A 89 -8.18 -5.24 -1.65
N LEU A 90 -7.87 -4.30 -0.75
CA LEU A 90 -7.41 -4.62 0.60
C LEU A 90 -8.47 -5.40 1.38
N ARG A 91 -9.73 -4.98 1.28
CA ARG A 91 -10.84 -5.64 1.99
C ARG A 91 -11.08 -7.05 1.49
N ARG A 92 -10.97 -7.27 0.19
CA ARG A 92 -11.14 -8.61 -0.40
C ARG A 92 -10.02 -9.57 -0.02
N HIS A 93 -8.88 -9.06 0.40
CA HIS A 93 -7.72 -9.88 0.79
C HIS A 93 -7.46 -9.85 2.29
N GLU A 94 -8.42 -9.44 3.08
CA GLU A 94 -8.27 -9.42 4.53
C GLU A 94 -7.99 -10.82 5.06
N GLY A 95 -7.00 -10.93 5.96
CA GLY A 95 -6.56 -12.22 6.47
C GLY A 95 -5.55 -12.93 5.60
N HIS A 96 -5.16 -12.35 4.47
CA HIS A 96 -4.15 -12.89 3.56
C HIS A 96 -2.97 -11.93 3.45
N PRO A 97 -1.72 -12.42 3.39
CA PRO A 97 -0.57 -11.54 3.29
C PRO A 97 -0.53 -10.80 1.95
N VAL A 98 -0.43 -9.49 2.02
CA VAL A 98 -0.44 -8.58 0.85
C VAL A 98 0.74 -7.62 0.94
N LEU A 99 1.36 -7.31 -0.20
CA LEU A 99 2.26 -6.18 -0.32
C LEU A 99 1.55 -5.05 -1.05
N LEU A 100 1.51 -3.88 -0.41
CA LEU A 100 1.06 -2.62 -1.01
C LEU A 100 2.27 -1.72 -1.18
N HIS A 101 2.58 -1.31 -2.42
CA HIS A 101 3.74 -0.47 -2.65
C HIS A 101 3.49 0.63 -3.69
N CYS A 102 4.34 1.64 -3.64
CA CYS A 102 4.46 2.65 -4.68
C CYS A 102 5.96 2.87 -4.94
N ALA A 103 6.41 4.08 -5.25
CA ALA A 103 7.84 4.33 -5.48
C ALA A 103 8.61 4.49 -4.15
N SER A 104 8.07 5.24 -3.19
CA SER A 104 8.73 5.58 -1.93
C SER A 104 7.90 5.36 -0.68
N ALA A 105 6.71 4.77 -0.83
CA ALA A 105 5.70 4.58 0.22
C ALA A 105 4.93 5.86 0.61
N ASN A 106 5.16 6.98 -0.06
CA ASN A 106 4.43 8.21 0.22
C ASN A 106 2.93 8.07 -0.12
N ARG A 107 2.61 7.62 -1.33
CA ARG A 107 1.21 7.37 -1.75
C ARG A 107 0.58 6.26 -0.92
N VAL A 108 1.37 5.26 -0.56
CA VAL A 108 0.92 4.17 0.33
C VAL A 108 0.39 4.74 1.64
N GLY A 109 1.14 5.66 2.25
CA GLY A 109 0.68 6.30 3.49
C GLY A 109 -0.65 7.01 3.32
N GLY A 110 -0.82 7.74 2.21
CA GLY A 110 -2.06 8.47 1.94
C GLY A 110 -3.27 7.55 1.81
N VAL A 111 -3.16 6.45 1.06
CA VAL A 111 -4.29 5.52 0.87
C VAL A 111 -4.62 4.76 2.15
N LEU A 112 -3.65 4.58 3.04
CA LEU A 112 -3.87 3.82 4.28
C LEU A 112 -4.55 4.63 5.38
N ILE A 113 -4.54 5.96 5.33
CA ILE A 113 -5.25 6.76 6.33
C ILE A 113 -6.72 6.34 6.43
N PRO A 114 -7.52 6.32 5.35
CA PRO A 114 -8.90 5.87 5.49
C PRO A 114 -9.02 4.39 5.88
N TYR A 115 -8.11 3.55 5.43
CA TYR A 115 -8.10 2.15 5.82
C TYR A 115 -7.93 1.99 7.34
N PHE A 116 -6.98 2.72 7.91
CA PHE A 116 -6.75 2.70 9.37
C PHE A 116 -7.95 3.22 10.14
N ILE A 117 -8.60 4.29 9.67
CA ILE A 117 -9.71 4.91 10.37
C ILE A 117 -10.98 4.05 10.21
N ILE A 118 -11.34 3.73 8.98
CA ILE A 118 -12.62 3.08 8.68
C ILE A 118 -12.57 1.58 9.03
N ASP A 119 -11.53 0.90 8.60
CA ASP A 119 -11.46 -0.57 8.70
C ASP A 119 -10.81 -1.04 10.01
N HIS A 120 -9.94 -0.22 10.61
CA HIS A 120 -9.24 -0.58 11.84
C HIS A 120 -9.63 0.26 13.06
N GLY A 121 -10.57 1.19 12.90
CA GLY A 121 -11.12 1.96 14.02
C GLY A 121 -10.14 2.91 14.70
N MET A 122 -9.07 3.31 14.02
CA MET A 122 -8.11 4.24 14.60
C MET A 122 -8.65 5.67 14.65
N THR A 123 -8.17 6.45 15.62
CA THR A 123 -8.40 7.89 15.62
C THR A 123 -7.64 8.53 14.46
N GLU A 124 -8.03 9.74 14.06
CA GLU A 124 -7.30 10.47 13.03
C GLU A 124 -5.83 10.65 13.41
N ASP A 125 -5.55 11.02 14.65
CA ASP A 125 -4.18 11.23 15.11
C ASP A 125 -3.34 9.96 14.99
N ASP A 126 -3.87 8.84 15.44
CA ASP A 126 -3.15 7.56 15.37
C ASP A 126 -2.94 7.12 13.91
N ALA A 127 -3.97 7.30 13.07
CA ALA A 127 -3.88 6.94 11.66
C ALA A 127 -2.83 7.77 10.93
N VAL A 128 -2.79 9.07 11.19
CA VAL A 128 -1.81 9.97 10.58
C VAL A 128 -0.39 9.63 11.05
N ASP A 129 -0.21 9.39 12.35
CA ASP A 129 1.10 9.00 12.87
C ASP A 129 1.61 7.73 12.22
N LEU A 130 0.75 6.72 12.10
CA LEU A 130 1.13 5.45 11.47
C LEU A 130 1.40 5.62 9.98
N ALA A 131 0.61 6.44 9.29
CA ALA A 131 0.84 6.74 7.87
C ALA A 131 2.20 7.42 7.66
N MET A 132 2.58 8.34 8.55
CA MET A 132 3.88 9.00 8.48
C MET A 132 5.02 8.02 8.75
N GLN A 133 4.86 7.11 9.69
CA GLN A 133 5.83 6.03 9.93
C GLN A 133 5.96 5.13 8.71
N THR A 134 4.86 4.92 7.99
CA THR A 134 4.82 4.12 6.76
C THR A 134 5.58 4.79 5.61
N GLY A 135 5.55 6.11 5.54
CA GLY A 135 6.29 6.84 4.50
C GLY A 135 5.59 8.08 3.97
N LEU A 136 4.42 8.42 4.51
CA LEU A 136 3.68 9.60 4.07
C LEU A 136 4.52 10.87 4.28
N ARG A 137 4.60 11.72 3.25
CA ARG A 137 5.29 13.01 3.28
C ARG A 137 4.48 14.13 2.67
N GLY A 138 3.55 13.83 1.77
CA GLY A 138 2.81 14.85 1.02
C GLY A 138 1.57 15.35 1.76
N ALA A 139 1.45 16.68 1.91
CA ALA A 139 0.27 17.28 2.53
C ALA A 139 -1.00 17.03 1.72
N ASP A 140 -0.89 17.00 0.40
CA ASP A 140 -2.02 16.69 -0.49
C ASP A 140 -2.55 15.27 -0.25
N LEU A 141 -1.67 14.32 -0.08
CA LEU A 141 -2.03 12.92 0.19
C LEU A 141 -2.67 12.78 1.58
N LEU A 142 -2.14 13.51 2.55
CA LEU A 142 -2.70 13.54 3.90
C LEU A 142 -4.13 14.06 3.89
N GLU A 143 -4.34 15.21 3.27
CA GLU A 143 -5.66 15.83 3.20
C GLU A 143 -6.66 14.95 2.45
N TRP A 144 -6.22 14.37 1.34
CA TRP A 144 -7.05 13.47 0.53
C TRP A 144 -7.55 12.26 1.35
N GLY A 145 -6.63 11.61 2.07
CA GLY A 145 -6.99 10.45 2.90
C GLY A 145 -7.91 10.80 4.06
N LEU A 146 -7.60 11.88 4.78
CA LEU A 146 -8.43 12.34 5.89
C LEU A 146 -9.82 12.77 5.44
N ASP A 147 -9.89 13.51 4.35
CA ASP A 147 -11.15 14.03 3.83
C ASP A 147 -12.10 12.90 3.43
N TYR A 148 -11.55 11.90 2.72
CA TYR A 148 -12.31 10.70 2.37
C TYR A 148 -12.84 9.99 3.62
N ALA A 149 -11.97 9.76 4.60
CA ALA A 149 -12.36 9.07 5.84
C ALA A 149 -13.47 9.82 6.58
N ARG A 150 -13.35 11.14 6.67
CA ARG A 150 -14.35 11.98 7.35
C ARG A 150 -15.71 11.89 6.67
N ARG A 151 -15.73 11.95 5.34
CA ARG A 151 -17.00 11.85 4.60
C ARG A 151 -17.65 10.48 4.74
N LYS A 152 -16.84 9.42 4.79
CA LYS A 152 -17.36 8.05 4.92
C LYS A 152 -17.80 7.72 6.34
N THR A 153 -17.27 8.40 7.36
CA THR A 153 -17.60 8.14 8.76
C THR A 153 -18.59 9.14 9.34
N GLY A 154 -19.22 9.95 8.51
CA GLY A 154 -20.23 10.88 8.95
C GLY A 154 -19.78 12.33 9.05
N GLY A 155 -18.65 12.66 8.43
CA GLY A 155 -18.23 14.03 8.26
C GLY A 155 -17.67 14.71 9.50
N GLN A 156 -17.14 13.95 10.40
CA GLN A 156 -16.54 14.50 11.61
C GLN A 156 -15.08 14.87 11.41
#